data_ab1712aa952d467dceadaa72424b7b84
#
_entry.id   ab1712aa952d467dceadaa72424b7b84
#
_cell.length_a   1.000
_cell.length_b   1.000
_cell.length_c   1.000
_cell.angle_alpha   90.00
_cell.angle_beta   90.00
_cell.angle_gamma   90.00
#
_symmetry.space_group_name_H-M   'P 1'
#
loop_
_entity.id
_entity.type
_entity.pdbx_description
1 polymer ?
#
loop_
_entity_poly.entity_id
_entity_poly.type
_entity_poly.pdbx_seq_one_letter_code
_entity_poly.pdbx_strand_id
1 'polypeptide(L)'
;MMAKPVVTYIIPVYNAEPFIERCVRSLMEQSYANIEYIFVDDCSFDCSTDVLRRTIDDYPERKANVRIIAHSAGRGSATSRNDGLDAAKGEYVMFADSDDYVDSDYVETMVNHAEIGQCDIVYCDFYETYQDGDRLIRQDYGTQPIGCICSMLSRAMHGSTWNKTFRRKFLLHAGQRFVDGADLFEDVGWNVRLMACTPRIGYISKAFYHYVKYNSGSIIASMTDKAYSRMRCLQRVRNVDVSCRFLDERGLMRGEVRRAAHIWMLMAKNDLIAADDYSLKRWMVTFPEADEAIWHCGQITLNFRLLLTWLHYRCIGLYHLQKLLTGR
;
A
#
# COMPACT_ATOMS: atom_id res chain seq x y z
N MET A 1 19.07 23.90 21.64
CA MET A 1 18.54 22.68 21.00
C MET A 1 17.72 23.12 19.79
N MET A 2 17.93 22.55 18.59
CA MET A 2 17.03 22.79 17.47
C MET A 2 15.64 22.23 17.83
N ALA A 3 14.58 22.91 17.41
CA ALA A 3 13.21 22.41 17.60
C ALA A 3 13.09 21.03 16.90
N LYS A 4 12.45 20.06 17.55
CA LYS A 4 12.17 18.75 16.92
C LYS A 4 11.28 18.98 15.69
N PRO A 5 11.53 18.32 14.54
CA PRO A 5 10.71 18.50 13.33
C PRO A 5 9.24 18.09 13.54
N VAL A 6 8.34 18.73 12.84
CA VAL A 6 6.91 18.39 12.90
C VAL A 6 6.66 17.16 12.01
N VAL A 7 5.90 16.20 12.52
CA VAL A 7 5.45 15.01 11.77
C VAL A 7 3.96 15.18 11.44
N THR A 8 3.57 15.01 10.19
CA THR A 8 2.15 14.87 9.81
C THR A 8 1.81 13.40 9.74
N TYR A 9 0.84 12.97 10.55
CA TYR A 9 0.22 11.65 10.46
C TYR A 9 -1.06 11.74 9.62
N ILE A 10 -1.17 10.93 8.56
CA ILE A 10 -2.33 10.89 7.65
C ILE A 10 -3.06 9.57 7.85
N ILE A 11 -4.36 9.64 8.19
CA ILE A 11 -5.18 8.49 8.53
C ILE A 11 -6.47 8.53 7.70
N PRO A 12 -6.57 7.73 6.61
CA PRO A 12 -7.85 7.50 5.94
C PRO A 12 -8.80 6.76 6.86
N VAL A 13 -10.06 7.19 6.92
CA VAL A 13 -11.11 6.58 7.75
C VAL A 13 -12.28 6.22 6.84
N TYR A 14 -12.72 4.96 6.90
CA TYR A 14 -13.94 4.50 6.24
C TYR A 14 -14.50 3.28 6.96
N ASN A 15 -15.67 3.44 7.62
CA ASN A 15 -16.38 2.38 8.34
C ASN A 15 -15.47 1.57 9.28
N ALA A 16 -14.75 2.27 10.16
CA ALA A 16 -13.77 1.72 11.08
C ALA A 16 -14.26 1.72 12.55
N GLU A 17 -15.56 1.86 12.82
CA GLU A 17 -16.15 2.00 14.14
C GLU A 17 -15.57 1.03 15.20
N PRO A 18 -15.37 -0.28 14.90
CA PRO A 18 -14.86 -1.22 15.91
C PRO A 18 -13.38 -1.03 16.27
N PHE A 19 -12.63 -0.28 15.47
CA PHE A 19 -11.17 -0.20 15.55
C PHE A 19 -10.63 1.21 15.80
N ILE A 20 -11.35 2.23 15.34
CA ILE A 20 -10.87 3.62 15.28
C ILE A 20 -10.47 4.17 16.65
N GLU A 21 -11.15 3.78 17.74
CA GLU A 21 -10.78 4.21 19.10
C GLU A 21 -9.37 3.78 19.46
N ARG A 22 -9.02 2.50 19.24
CA ARG A 22 -7.68 1.97 19.53
C ARG A 22 -6.62 2.65 18.65
N CYS A 23 -6.91 2.82 17.38
CA CYS A 23 -6.04 3.53 16.44
C CYS A 23 -5.72 4.93 16.97
N VAL A 24 -6.75 5.73 17.25
CA VAL A 24 -6.61 7.10 17.73
C VAL A 24 -5.82 7.16 19.04
N ARG A 25 -6.14 6.32 20.03
CA ARG A 25 -5.42 6.29 21.30
C ARG A 25 -3.92 6.02 21.09
N SER A 26 -3.55 5.02 20.29
CA SER A 26 -2.15 4.69 20.01
C SER A 26 -1.39 5.85 19.32
N LEU A 27 -2.07 6.62 18.49
CA LEU A 27 -1.50 7.80 17.83
C LEU A 27 -1.37 8.99 18.79
N MET A 28 -2.35 9.23 19.67
CA MET A 28 -2.31 10.34 20.65
C MET A 28 -1.28 10.07 21.77
N GLU A 29 -1.00 8.82 22.09
CA GLU A 29 -0.07 8.38 23.14
C GLU A 29 1.38 8.26 22.67
N GLN A 30 1.73 8.75 21.48
CA GLN A 30 3.11 8.78 21.03
C GLN A 30 4.01 9.61 21.94
N SER A 31 5.24 9.10 22.23
CA SER A 31 6.27 9.81 22.99
C SER A 31 6.75 11.10 22.32
N TYR A 32 6.55 11.19 21.00
CA TYR A 32 6.91 12.35 20.19
C TYR A 32 5.85 13.45 20.30
N ALA A 33 6.25 14.65 20.70
CA ALA A 33 5.29 15.73 20.98
C ALA A 33 4.77 16.46 19.72
N ASN A 34 5.65 16.67 18.72
CA ASN A 34 5.36 17.54 17.56
C ASN A 34 4.67 16.76 16.43
N ILE A 35 3.42 16.38 16.62
CA ILE A 35 2.64 15.65 15.62
C ILE A 35 1.41 16.47 15.23
N GLU A 36 1.19 16.63 13.93
CA GLU A 36 -0.05 17.05 13.29
C GLU A 36 -0.79 15.79 12.83
N TYR A 37 -2.08 15.69 13.13
CA TYR A 37 -2.91 14.54 12.74
C TYR A 37 -3.94 14.98 11.72
N ILE A 38 -4.03 14.29 10.60
CA ILE A 38 -5.00 14.52 9.53
C ILE A 38 -5.80 13.25 9.31
N PHE A 39 -7.00 13.20 9.87
CA PHE A 39 -7.98 12.16 9.58
C PHE A 39 -8.78 12.55 8.35
N VAL A 40 -8.87 11.65 7.37
CA VAL A 40 -9.67 11.88 6.16
C VAL A 40 -10.80 10.87 6.14
N ASP A 41 -12.00 11.31 6.54
CA ASP A 41 -13.21 10.50 6.51
C ASP A 41 -13.75 10.42 5.08
N ASP A 42 -13.72 9.22 4.51
CA ASP A 42 -14.16 8.95 3.15
C ASP A 42 -15.67 8.62 3.07
N CYS A 43 -16.49 9.46 3.73
CA CYS A 43 -17.93 9.30 3.77
C CYS A 43 -18.38 8.03 4.52
N SER A 44 -17.88 7.84 5.75
CA SER A 44 -18.32 6.74 6.62
C SER A 44 -19.81 6.86 6.93
N PHE A 45 -20.50 5.72 6.95
CA PHE A 45 -21.94 5.64 7.28
C PHE A 45 -22.21 4.94 8.62
N ASP A 46 -21.16 4.49 9.31
CA ASP A 46 -21.18 3.97 10.68
C ASP A 46 -20.83 5.07 11.70
N CYS A 47 -20.63 4.72 12.98
CA CYS A 47 -20.28 5.68 14.02
C CYS A 47 -18.77 6.03 14.09
N SER A 48 -17.96 5.70 13.07
CA SER A 48 -16.51 5.96 13.07
C SER A 48 -16.16 7.39 13.42
N THR A 49 -16.85 8.38 12.79
CA THR A 49 -16.55 9.80 12.97
C THR A 49 -16.91 10.28 14.39
N ASP A 50 -17.99 9.76 14.97
CA ASP A 50 -18.42 10.11 16.34
C ASP A 50 -17.45 9.53 17.37
N VAL A 51 -17.04 8.26 17.19
CA VAL A 51 -16.02 7.61 18.02
C VAL A 51 -14.70 8.36 17.93
N LEU A 52 -14.25 8.69 16.70
CA LEU A 52 -13.05 9.48 16.46
C LEU A 52 -13.06 10.80 17.26
N ARG A 53 -14.13 11.60 17.13
CA ARG A 53 -14.24 12.91 17.80
C ARG A 53 -14.22 12.76 19.33
N ARG A 54 -15.00 11.81 19.86
CA ARG A 54 -15.06 11.54 21.30
C ARG A 54 -13.70 11.12 21.84
N THR A 55 -12.96 10.23 21.12
CA THR A 55 -11.64 9.79 21.56
C THR A 55 -10.60 10.91 21.52
N ILE A 56 -10.66 11.82 20.55
CA ILE A 56 -9.80 13.01 20.49
C ILE A 56 -10.05 13.93 21.69
N ASP A 57 -11.30 14.03 22.18
CA ASP A 57 -11.65 14.88 23.32
C ASP A 57 -11.00 14.41 24.64
N ASP A 58 -10.57 13.14 24.72
CA ASP A 58 -9.79 12.61 25.86
C ASP A 58 -8.34 13.13 25.89
N TYR A 59 -7.86 13.78 24.79
CA TYR A 59 -6.48 14.27 24.63
C TYR A 59 -6.43 15.78 24.31
N PRO A 60 -6.81 16.65 25.26
CA PRO A 60 -6.93 18.10 25.03
C PRO A 60 -5.62 18.76 24.56
N GLU A 61 -4.46 18.24 25.00
CA GLU A 61 -3.12 18.72 24.60
C GLU A 61 -2.77 18.41 23.14
N ARG A 62 -3.38 17.38 22.55
CA ARG A 62 -3.19 16.97 21.14
C ARG A 62 -4.28 17.52 20.22
N LYS A 63 -5.46 17.80 20.75
CA LYS A 63 -6.66 18.18 19.98
C LYS A 63 -6.44 19.37 19.05
N ALA A 64 -5.65 20.38 19.49
CA ALA A 64 -5.33 21.54 18.68
C ALA A 64 -4.53 21.20 17.39
N ASN A 65 -3.88 20.05 17.36
CA ASN A 65 -3.08 19.57 16.22
C ASN A 65 -3.85 18.57 15.34
N VAL A 66 -5.15 18.36 15.60
CA VAL A 66 -5.99 17.44 14.84
C VAL A 66 -6.80 18.19 13.80
N ARG A 67 -6.79 17.69 12.58
CA ARG A 67 -7.66 18.12 11.48
C ARG A 67 -8.46 16.93 10.97
N ILE A 68 -9.77 17.11 10.79
CA ILE A 68 -10.65 16.12 10.15
C ILE A 68 -11.10 16.70 8.81
N ILE A 69 -10.86 15.99 7.73
CA ILE A 69 -11.36 16.27 6.38
C ILE A 69 -12.47 15.26 6.12
N ALA A 70 -13.66 15.70 5.76
CA ALA A 70 -14.78 14.81 5.46
C ALA A 70 -15.14 14.92 3.98
N HIS A 71 -15.24 13.81 3.29
CA HIS A 71 -15.73 13.73 1.92
C HIS A 71 -17.27 13.66 1.91
N SER A 72 -17.88 14.28 0.91
CA SER A 72 -19.34 14.22 0.70
C SER A 72 -19.78 12.92 -0.01
N ALA A 73 -18.83 12.15 -0.55
CA ALA A 73 -19.04 10.85 -1.18
C ALA A 73 -17.75 10.04 -1.09
N GLY A 74 -17.83 8.71 -1.07
CA GLY A 74 -16.67 7.84 -1.05
C GLY A 74 -15.79 8.02 -2.30
N ARG A 75 -14.52 8.35 -2.10
CA ARG A 75 -13.53 8.62 -3.16
C ARG A 75 -12.37 7.62 -3.15
N GLY A 76 -12.32 6.76 -2.13
CA GLY A 76 -11.32 5.72 -1.95
C GLY A 76 -10.06 6.15 -1.19
N SER A 77 -9.30 5.14 -0.74
CA SER A 77 -8.12 5.32 0.11
C SER A 77 -7.00 6.09 -0.59
N ALA A 78 -6.81 5.89 -1.90
CA ALA A 78 -5.82 6.60 -2.71
C ALA A 78 -6.07 8.12 -2.70
N THR A 79 -7.31 8.53 -2.93
CA THR A 79 -7.71 9.94 -2.92
C THR A 79 -7.64 10.52 -1.51
N SER A 80 -8.09 9.78 -0.49
CA SER A 80 -8.01 10.19 0.92
C SER A 80 -6.56 10.45 1.35
N ARG A 81 -5.62 9.59 0.95
CA ARG A 81 -4.19 9.82 1.21
C ARG A 81 -3.65 11.03 0.45
N ASN A 82 -4.09 11.26 -0.79
CA ASN A 82 -3.73 12.45 -1.55
C ASN A 82 -4.22 13.74 -0.88
N ASP A 83 -5.46 13.78 -0.43
CA ASP A 83 -6.03 14.95 0.26
C ASP A 83 -5.32 15.22 1.60
N GLY A 84 -4.92 14.15 2.30
CA GLY A 84 -4.05 14.23 3.47
C GLY A 84 -2.66 14.81 3.16
N LEU A 85 -2.02 14.37 2.06
CA LEU A 85 -0.73 14.89 1.60
C LEU A 85 -0.79 16.38 1.24
N ASP A 86 -1.89 16.83 0.61
CA ASP A 86 -2.10 18.25 0.26
C ASP A 86 -2.28 19.11 1.50
N ALA A 87 -2.88 18.56 2.55
CA ALA A 87 -3.10 19.27 3.81
C ALA A 87 -1.88 19.25 4.75
N ALA A 88 -0.92 18.33 4.53
CA ALA A 88 0.25 18.10 5.38
C ALA A 88 1.20 19.29 5.42
N LYS A 89 1.64 19.66 6.64
CA LYS A 89 2.60 20.77 6.87
C LYS A 89 3.89 20.31 7.53
N GLY A 90 3.92 19.12 8.11
CA GLY A 90 5.07 18.57 8.81
C GLY A 90 6.31 18.41 7.90
N GLU A 91 7.49 18.33 8.50
CA GLU A 91 8.73 18.02 7.81
C GLU A 91 8.79 16.54 7.40
N TYR A 92 8.10 15.70 8.15
CA TYR A 92 7.92 14.29 7.87
C TYR A 92 6.45 13.95 7.70
N VAL A 93 6.18 12.92 6.90
CA VAL A 93 4.84 12.36 6.69
C VAL A 93 4.87 10.88 7.06
N MET A 94 3.90 10.45 7.83
CA MET A 94 3.62 9.06 8.16
C MET A 94 2.15 8.75 7.88
N PHE A 95 1.83 7.47 7.71
CA PHE A 95 0.47 7.00 7.47
C PHE A 95 0.08 5.94 8.51
N ALA A 96 -1.20 5.85 8.81
CA ALA A 96 -1.79 4.70 9.49
C ALA A 96 -3.14 4.36 8.84
N ASP A 97 -3.49 3.08 8.84
CA ASP A 97 -4.84 2.65 8.51
C ASP A 97 -5.70 2.67 9.78
N SER A 98 -6.96 3.03 9.66
CA SER A 98 -7.85 3.32 10.80
C SER A 98 -8.25 2.09 11.63
N ASP A 99 -7.94 0.90 11.15
CA ASP A 99 -8.17 -0.37 11.83
C ASP A 99 -6.93 -0.93 12.56
N ASP A 100 -5.76 -0.27 12.41
CA ASP A 100 -4.48 -0.66 12.97
C ASP A 100 -4.09 0.16 14.22
N TYR A 101 -2.94 -0.14 14.83
CA TYR A 101 -2.38 0.63 15.93
C TYR A 101 -0.85 0.57 15.96
N VAL A 102 -0.22 1.42 16.78
CA VAL A 102 1.23 1.57 16.80
C VAL A 102 1.79 1.61 18.24
N ASP A 103 3.06 1.23 18.40
CA ASP A 103 3.79 1.39 19.65
C ASP A 103 4.08 2.88 19.95
N SER A 104 4.17 3.25 21.21
CA SER A 104 4.30 4.63 21.66
C SER A 104 5.60 5.32 21.24
N ASP A 105 6.68 4.58 20.98
CA ASP A 105 7.98 5.10 20.55
C ASP A 105 8.20 5.09 19.02
N TYR A 106 7.16 4.76 18.25
CA TYR A 106 7.24 4.58 16.80
C TYR A 106 7.71 5.86 16.10
N VAL A 107 6.98 6.97 16.28
CA VAL A 107 7.30 8.24 15.60
C VAL A 107 8.69 8.73 15.97
N GLU A 108 9.04 8.72 17.27
CA GLU A 108 10.32 9.21 17.74
C GLU A 108 11.49 8.43 17.15
N THR A 109 11.37 7.10 17.13
CA THR A 109 12.42 6.22 16.59
C THR A 109 12.62 6.43 15.08
N MET A 110 11.52 6.49 14.33
CA MET A 110 11.57 6.66 12.87
C MET A 110 12.16 8.02 12.47
N VAL A 111 11.75 9.10 13.13
CA VAL A 111 12.24 10.45 12.86
C VAL A 111 13.71 10.58 13.21
N ASN A 112 14.12 10.10 14.40
CA ASN A 112 15.52 10.14 14.81
C ASN A 112 16.43 9.40 13.80
N HIS A 113 16.00 8.24 13.33
CA HIS A 113 16.75 7.50 12.31
C HIS A 113 16.82 8.28 10.98
N ALA A 114 15.72 8.89 10.55
CA ALA A 114 15.66 9.71 9.33
C ALA A 114 16.59 10.93 9.42
N GLU A 115 16.65 11.58 10.59
CA GLU A 115 17.52 12.75 10.81
C GLU A 115 19.00 12.36 10.84
N ILE A 116 19.38 11.35 11.62
CA ILE A 116 20.77 10.88 11.73
C ILE A 116 21.28 10.39 10.37
N GLY A 117 20.48 9.57 9.67
CA GLY A 117 20.84 9.00 8.36
C GLY A 117 20.61 9.94 7.18
N GLN A 118 20.08 11.15 7.41
CA GLN A 118 19.65 12.08 6.35
C GLN A 118 18.80 11.38 5.29
N CYS A 119 17.90 10.47 5.73
CA CYS A 119 17.08 9.65 4.85
C CYS A 119 15.88 10.42 4.31
N ASP A 120 15.51 10.14 3.08
CA ASP A 120 14.25 10.61 2.48
C ASP A 120 13.09 9.66 2.81
N ILE A 121 13.41 8.37 2.92
CA ILE A 121 12.48 7.29 3.28
C ILE A 121 13.15 6.45 4.36
N VAL A 122 12.44 6.16 5.44
CA VAL A 122 12.83 5.15 6.44
C VAL A 122 11.71 4.13 6.51
N TYR A 123 12.05 2.85 6.58
CA TYR A 123 11.07 1.78 6.78
C TYR A 123 11.51 0.83 7.90
N CYS A 124 10.55 0.09 8.46
CA CYS A 124 10.77 -0.80 9.59
C CYS A 124 10.02 -2.12 9.44
N ASP A 125 10.33 -3.06 10.33
CA ASP A 125 9.56 -4.28 10.53
C ASP A 125 8.16 -3.93 11.07
N PHE A 126 7.25 -4.91 11.07
CA PHE A 126 5.91 -4.74 11.61
C PHE A 126 5.38 -6.05 12.21
N TYR A 127 4.27 -5.98 12.92
CA TYR A 127 3.53 -7.13 13.40
C TYR A 127 2.29 -7.37 12.54
N GLU A 128 2.04 -8.62 12.14
CA GLU A 128 0.68 -9.06 11.82
C GLU A 128 -0.01 -9.47 13.10
N THR A 129 -1.07 -8.75 13.46
CA THR A 129 -1.82 -8.93 14.70
C THR A 129 -3.07 -9.77 14.46
N TYR A 130 -3.09 -10.96 15.03
CA TYR A 130 -4.20 -11.89 15.00
C TYR A 130 -4.90 -11.93 16.36
N GLN A 131 -6.05 -12.62 16.46
CA GLN A 131 -6.75 -12.80 17.74
C GLN A 131 -5.93 -13.63 18.75
N ASP A 132 -5.06 -14.50 18.26
CA ASP A 132 -4.19 -15.39 19.05
C ASP A 132 -2.80 -14.81 19.35
N GLY A 133 -2.49 -13.60 18.88
CA GLY A 133 -1.25 -12.89 19.14
C GLY A 133 -0.59 -12.28 17.93
N ASP A 134 0.56 -11.67 18.15
CA ASP A 134 1.33 -10.94 17.15
C ASP A 134 2.37 -11.84 16.48
N ARG A 135 2.55 -11.67 15.17
CA ARG A 135 3.60 -12.31 14.37
C ARG A 135 4.53 -11.25 13.79
N LEU A 136 5.79 -11.29 14.20
CA LEU A 136 6.81 -10.38 13.66
C LEU A 136 7.07 -10.67 12.17
N ILE A 137 6.93 -9.66 11.35
CA ILE A 137 7.24 -9.69 9.92
C ILE A 137 8.47 -8.82 9.65
N ARG A 138 9.58 -9.46 9.36
CA ARG A 138 10.83 -8.78 9.05
C ARG A 138 10.82 -8.22 7.63
N GLN A 139 11.40 -7.02 7.49
CA GLN A 139 11.44 -6.27 6.24
C GLN A 139 12.87 -5.92 5.81
N ASP A 140 13.86 -6.71 6.22
CA ASP A 140 15.26 -6.45 5.87
C ASP A 140 15.56 -6.81 4.40
N TYR A 141 15.32 -5.86 3.52
CA TYR A 141 15.61 -5.92 2.08
C TYR A 141 16.72 -4.93 1.68
N GLY A 142 17.48 -4.42 2.66
CA GLY A 142 18.53 -3.46 2.47
C GLY A 142 18.03 -2.05 2.15
N THR A 143 18.95 -1.15 1.87
CA THR A 143 18.65 0.28 1.64
C THR A 143 18.95 0.73 0.20
N GLN A 144 19.29 -0.21 -0.69
CA GLN A 144 19.52 0.10 -2.09
C GLN A 144 18.19 0.18 -2.85
N PRO A 145 17.89 1.30 -3.57
CA PRO A 145 16.60 1.50 -4.22
C PRO A 145 16.17 0.35 -5.14
N ILE A 146 17.10 -0.15 -5.95
CA ILE A 146 16.82 -1.26 -6.88
C ILE A 146 16.42 -2.53 -6.13
N GLY A 147 17.12 -2.87 -5.02
CA GLY A 147 16.78 -4.01 -4.17
C GLY A 147 15.38 -3.87 -3.56
N CYS A 148 15.06 -2.69 -3.00
CA CYS A 148 13.75 -2.40 -2.44
C CYS A 148 12.63 -2.49 -3.51
N ILE A 149 12.85 -1.89 -4.69
CA ILE A 149 11.91 -1.97 -5.82
C ILE A 149 11.67 -3.43 -6.22
N CYS A 150 12.71 -4.20 -6.49
CA CYS A 150 12.58 -5.61 -6.87
C CYS A 150 11.85 -6.43 -5.80
N SER A 151 12.17 -6.20 -4.51
CA SER A 151 11.53 -6.90 -3.39
C SER A 151 10.04 -6.56 -3.25
N MET A 152 9.64 -5.30 -3.49
CA MET A 152 8.21 -4.92 -3.52
C MET A 152 7.49 -5.50 -4.72
N LEU A 153 8.07 -5.42 -5.93
CA LEU A 153 7.47 -5.95 -7.16
C LEU A 153 7.30 -7.49 -7.09
N SER A 154 8.21 -8.20 -6.43
CA SER A 154 8.11 -9.65 -6.18
C SER A 154 7.24 -10.00 -4.97
N ARG A 155 6.70 -9.01 -4.23
CA ARG A 155 5.92 -9.16 -3.00
C ARG A 155 6.70 -9.78 -1.82
N ALA A 156 8.01 -9.75 -1.85
CA ALA A 156 8.84 -10.13 -0.71
C ALA A 156 8.80 -9.02 0.36
N MET A 157 9.05 -7.76 -0.04
CA MET A 157 8.88 -6.59 0.81
C MET A 157 7.41 -6.13 0.78
N HIS A 158 6.84 -5.84 1.95
CA HIS A 158 5.49 -5.30 2.05
C HIS A 158 5.44 -3.86 1.49
N GLY A 159 4.51 -3.63 0.57
CA GLY A 159 4.40 -2.35 -0.14
C GLY A 159 3.64 -1.25 0.61
N SER A 160 3.23 -1.49 1.86
CA SER A 160 2.48 -0.54 2.68
C SER A 160 3.16 0.81 2.85
N THR A 161 2.36 1.84 3.11
CA THR A 161 2.84 3.18 3.48
C THR A 161 3.03 3.31 4.99
N TRP A 162 2.27 2.56 5.79
CA TRP A 162 2.16 2.72 7.23
C TRP A 162 3.38 2.25 8.05
N ASN A 163 4.28 1.43 7.50
CA ASN A 163 5.56 1.10 8.14
C ASN A 163 6.72 1.98 7.64
N LYS A 164 6.40 3.15 7.12
CA LYS A 164 7.38 4.07 6.51
C LYS A 164 7.20 5.50 6.99
N THR A 165 8.32 6.21 7.04
CA THR A 165 8.39 7.66 7.26
C THR A 165 9.00 8.30 6.04
N PHE A 166 8.43 9.40 5.59
CA PHE A 166 8.84 10.11 4.39
C PHE A 166 9.22 11.55 4.71
N ARG A 167 10.36 12.04 4.23
CA ARG A 167 10.71 13.45 4.31
C ARG A 167 9.81 14.25 3.34
N ARG A 168 9.00 15.17 3.87
CA ARG A 168 8.00 15.90 3.05
C ARG A 168 8.65 16.68 1.89
N LYS A 169 9.80 17.33 2.11
CA LYS A 169 10.54 18.03 1.05
C LYS A 169 10.86 17.11 -0.13
N PHE A 170 11.22 15.86 0.17
CA PHE A 170 11.46 14.84 -0.86
C PHE A 170 10.14 14.49 -1.58
N LEU A 171 9.04 14.27 -0.87
CA LEU A 171 7.74 13.97 -1.51
C LEU A 171 7.31 15.07 -2.48
N LEU A 172 7.46 16.33 -2.09
CA LEU A 172 7.16 17.48 -2.94
C LEU A 172 8.04 17.53 -4.19
N HIS A 173 9.35 17.22 -4.04
CA HIS A 173 10.28 17.19 -5.17
C HIS A 173 10.01 16.02 -6.11
N ALA A 174 9.70 14.84 -5.58
CA ALA A 174 9.39 13.64 -6.35
C ALA A 174 8.07 13.76 -7.11
N GLY A 175 7.14 14.57 -6.63
CA GLY A 175 5.85 14.87 -7.27
C GLY A 175 4.94 13.66 -7.45
N GLN A 176 5.19 12.56 -6.73
CA GLN A 176 4.42 11.31 -6.91
C GLN A 176 3.15 11.33 -6.07
N ARG A 177 2.03 10.98 -6.71
CA ARG A 177 0.70 10.90 -6.09
C ARG A 177 0.19 9.47 -6.13
N PHE A 178 -0.70 9.12 -5.21
CA PHE A 178 -1.52 7.92 -5.38
C PHE A 178 -2.39 8.09 -6.64
N VAL A 179 -2.69 6.99 -7.33
CA VAL A 179 -3.52 7.03 -8.54
C VAL A 179 -4.98 7.12 -8.14
N ASP A 180 -5.61 8.27 -8.33
CA ASP A 180 -7.00 8.50 -7.93
C ASP A 180 -7.96 7.46 -8.51
N GLY A 181 -8.85 6.94 -7.69
CA GLY A 181 -9.81 5.91 -8.05
C GLY A 181 -9.19 4.54 -8.34
N ALA A 182 -7.98 4.27 -7.85
CA ALA A 182 -7.32 2.97 -7.96
C ALA A 182 -6.78 2.52 -6.58
N ASP A 183 -7.69 2.02 -5.75
CA ASP A 183 -7.46 1.69 -4.33
C ASP A 183 -6.94 0.26 -4.10
N LEU A 184 -6.45 -0.42 -5.12
CA LEU A 184 -5.80 -1.71 -4.98
C LEU A 184 -4.36 -1.66 -5.48
N PHE A 185 -3.40 -1.95 -4.60
CA PHE A 185 -1.95 -1.78 -4.82
C PHE A 185 -1.52 -0.31 -5.05
N GLU A 186 -2.32 0.64 -4.56
CA GLU A 186 -2.01 2.06 -4.59
C GLU A 186 -0.75 2.39 -3.81
N ASP A 187 -0.58 1.75 -2.65
CA ASP A 187 0.57 1.85 -1.76
C ASP A 187 1.83 1.27 -2.39
N VAL A 188 1.76 0.04 -2.93
CA VAL A 188 2.89 -0.60 -3.65
C VAL A 188 3.34 0.27 -4.81
N GLY A 189 2.40 0.69 -5.67
CA GLY A 189 2.70 1.50 -6.84
C GLY A 189 3.33 2.84 -6.48
N TRP A 190 2.82 3.51 -5.44
CA TRP A 190 3.35 4.78 -4.97
C TRP A 190 4.76 4.63 -4.37
N ASN A 191 4.98 3.63 -3.51
CA ASN A 191 6.29 3.37 -2.91
C ASN A 191 7.34 2.99 -3.94
N VAL A 192 7.01 2.16 -4.93
CA VAL A 192 7.92 1.80 -6.04
C VAL A 192 8.38 3.06 -6.78
N ARG A 193 7.46 3.98 -7.11
CA ARG A 193 7.82 5.24 -7.77
C ARG A 193 8.66 6.16 -6.89
N LEU A 194 8.38 6.25 -5.59
CA LEU A 194 9.17 7.05 -4.66
C LEU A 194 10.57 6.49 -4.48
N MET A 195 10.73 5.18 -4.30
CA MET A 195 12.05 4.57 -4.13
C MET A 195 12.92 4.71 -5.40
N ALA A 196 12.29 4.84 -6.57
CA ALA A 196 13.00 5.18 -7.81
C ALA A 196 13.48 6.65 -7.87
N CYS A 197 13.08 7.49 -6.92
CA CYS A 197 13.42 8.92 -6.89
C CYS A 197 14.56 9.27 -5.91
N THR A 198 14.99 8.38 -5.04
CA THR A 198 16.01 8.67 -4.02
C THR A 198 16.94 7.50 -3.75
N PRO A 199 18.24 7.75 -3.51
CA PRO A 199 19.16 6.77 -2.95
C PRO A 199 19.17 6.76 -1.41
N ARG A 200 18.45 7.67 -0.74
CA ARG A 200 18.52 7.90 0.70
C ARG A 200 17.41 7.17 1.44
N ILE A 201 17.56 5.84 1.51
CA ILE A 201 16.62 4.94 2.18
C ILE A 201 17.28 4.40 3.45
N GLY A 202 16.56 4.42 4.57
CA GLY A 202 16.97 3.82 5.85
C GLY A 202 16.08 2.64 6.22
N TYR A 203 16.61 1.73 7.03
CA TYR A 203 15.91 0.59 7.58
C TYR A 203 16.15 0.45 9.08
N ILE A 204 15.10 0.11 9.83
CA ILE A 204 15.16 -0.16 11.26
C ILE A 204 14.67 -1.60 11.51
N SER A 205 15.55 -2.45 12.05
CA SER A 205 15.23 -3.84 12.43
C SER A 205 14.48 -3.88 13.77
N LYS A 206 13.32 -3.17 13.82
CA LYS A 206 12.37 -3.20 14.94
C LYS A 206 10.97 -3.01 14.38
N ALA A 207 10.01 -3.71 14.95
CA ALA A 207 8.59 -3.55 14.63
C ALA A 207 7.94 -2.57 15.61
N PHE A 208 7.00 -1.76 15.10
CA PHE A 208 6.23 -0.78 15.87
C PHE A 208 4.77 -0.72 15.42
N TYR A 209 4.49 -1.17 14.22
CA TYR A 209 3.18 -1.10 13.60
C TYR A 209 2.48 -2.46 13.72
N HIS A 210 1.24 -2.46 14.19
CA HIS A 210 0.40 -3.64 14.37
C HIS A 210 -0.67 -3.68 13.29
N TYR A 211 -0.41 -4.46 12.24
CA TYR A 211 -1.33 -4.69 11.15
C TYR A 211 -2.39 -5.72 11.54
N VAL A 212 -3.62 -5.29 11.74
CA VAL A 212 -4.73 -6.10 12.25
C VAL A 212 -5.30 -7.02 11.18
N LYS A 213 -5.27 -8.32 11.44
CA LYS A 213 -5.69 -9.38 10.50
C LYS A 213 -7.08 -9.95 10.78
N TYR A 214 -7.71 -9.58 11.88
CA TYR A 214 -9.04 -10.06 12.25
C TYR A 214 -10.19 -9.09 11.90
N ASN A 215 -9.92 -8.05 11.12
CA ASN A 215 -10.96 -7.18 10.56
C ASN A 215 -11.63 -7.86 9.36
N SER A 216 -12.82 -8.45 9.59
CA SER A 216 -13.62 -9.09 8.53
C SER A 216 -14.24 -8.08 7.55
N GLY A 217 -14.34 -6.81 7.92
CA GLY A 217 -14.81 -5.70 7.09
C GLY A 217 -13.73 -5.08 6.21
N SER A 218 -12.47 -5.56 6.31
CA SER A 218 -11.37 -4.99 5.52
C SER A 218 -11.63 -5.11 4.02
N ILE A 219 -11.03 -4.18 3.27
CA ILE A 219 -11.09 -4.16 1.81
C ILE A 219 -10.68 -5.52 1.20
N ILE A 220 -9.73 -6.22 1.81
CA ILE A 220 -9.25 -7.52 1.35
C ILE A 220 -10.27 -8.64 1.64
N ALA A 221 -10.97 -8.59 2.78
CA ALA A 221 -11.95 -9.60 3.16
C ALA A 221 -13.24 -9.55 2.30
N SER A 222 -13.62 -8.38 1.77
CA SER A 222 -14.85 -8.16 0.98
C SER A 222 -14.75 -8.57 -0.50
N MET A 223 -13.73 -9.34 -0.92
CA MET A 223 -13.46 -9.72 -2.31
C MET A 223 -14.40 -10.80 -2.91
N THR A 224 -15.53 -11.12 -2.30
CA THR A 224 -16.42 -12.23 -2.71
C THR A 224 -17.44 -11.86 -3.81
N ASP A 225 -17.71 -10.57 -4.05
CA ASP A 225 -18.61 -10.13 -5.12
C ASP A 225 -17.88 -10.02 -6.47
N LYS A 226 -18.39 -10.72 -7.51
CA LYS A 226 -17.77 -10.76 -8.86
C LYS A 226 -17.67 -9.39 -9.54
N ALA A 227 -18.68 -8.53 -9.43
CA ALA A 227 -18.68 -7.21 -10.06
C ALA A 227 -17.65 -6.29 -9.40
N TYR A 228 -17.58 -6.33 -8.08
CA TYR A 228 -16.62 -5.60 -7.27
C TYR A 228 -15.19 -6.12 -7.48
N SER A 229 -15.03 -7.44 -7.59
CA SER A 229 -13.76 -8.09 -7.94
C SER A 229 -13.22 -7.59 -9.29
N ARG A 230 -14.08 -7.47 -10.31
CA ARG A 230 -13.67 -6.97 -11.64
C ARG A 230 -13.16 -5.53 -11.62
N MET A 231 -13.89 -4.63 -10.95
CA MET A 231 -13.46 -3.23 -10.82
C MET A 231 -12.09 -3.14 -10.13
N ARG A 232 -11.87 -3.92 -9.09
CA ARG A 232 -10.59 -3.97 -8.36
C ARG A 232 -9.44 -4.52 -9.20
N CYS A 233 -9.68 -5.55 -10.01
CA CYS A 233 -8.66 -6.04 -10.94
C CYS A 233 -8.19 -4.93 -11.89
N LEU A 234 -9.11 -4.08 -12.37
CA LEU A 234 -8.78 -2.94 -13.22
C LEU A 234 -7.98 -1.85 -12.49
N GLN A 235 -8.32 -1.59 -11.22
CA GLN A 235 -7.56 -0.66 -10.37
C GLN A 235 -6.12 -1.15 -10.17
N ARG A 236 -5.94 -2.46 -9.90
CA ARG A 236 -4.62 -3.09 -9.81
C ARG A 236 -3.82 -2.92 -11.10
N VAL A 237 -4.41 -3.28 -12.24
CA VAL A 237 -3.78 -3.11 -13.56
C VAL A 237 -3.35 -1.66 -13.77
N ARG A 238 -4.20 -0.69 -13.39
CA ARG A 238 -3.89 0.74 -13.52
C ARG A 238 -2.69 1.17 -12.67
N ASN A 239 -2.62 0.74 -11.41
CA ASN A 239 -1.48 1.05 -10.53
C ASN A 239 -0.17 0.43 -11.04
N VAL A 240 -0.24 -0.81 -11.53
CA VAL A 240 0.91 -1.50 -12.14
C VAL A 240 1.37 -0.78 -13.41
N ASP A 241 0.45 -0.44 -14.30
CA ASP A 241 0.74 0.27 -15.55
C ASP A 241 1.43 1.62 -15.31
N VAL A 242 0.85 2.47 -14.45
CA VAL A 242 1.44 3.78 -14.10
C VAL A 242 2.85 3.61 -13.51
N SER A 243 3.04 2.63 -12.64
CA SER A 243 4.33 2.44 -11.98
C SER A 243 5.39 1.87 -12.92
N CYS A 244 5.02 0.92 -13.78
CA CYS A 244 5.95 0.33 -14.75
C CYS A 244 6.35 1.33 -15.84
N ARG A 245 5.42 2.15 -16.34
CA ARG A 245 5.78 3.27 -17.24
C ARG A 245 6.73 4.25 -16.58
N PHE A 246 6.48 4.63 -15.33
CA PHE A 246 7.37 5.52 -14.60
C PHE A 246 8.79 4.94 -14.45
N LEU A 247 8.93 3.63 -14.19
CA LEU A 247 10.23 2.97 -14.15
C LEU A 247 10.91 2.95 -15.53
N ASP A 248 10.13 2.75 -16.60
CA ASP A 248 10.64 2.74 -17.97
C ASP A 248 11.12 4.13 -18.41
N GLU A 249 10.35 5.18 -18.18
CA GLU A 249 10.70 6.58 -18.45
C GLU A 249 11.99 7.00 -17.75
N ARG A 250 12.30 6.39 -16.60
CA ARG A 250 13.56 6.59 -15.87
C ARG A 250 14.71 5.66 -16.30
N GLY A 251 14.48 4.82 -17.30
CA GLY A 251 15.46 3.86 -17.79
C GLY A 251 15.78 2.74 -16.78
N LEU A 252 14.90 2.51 -15.80
CA LEU A 252 15.06 1.49 -14.75
C LEU A 252 14.47 0.13 -15.17
N MET A 253 13.64 0.07 -16.21
CA MET A 253 13.00 -1.17 -16.71
C MET A 253 14.00 -2.09 -17.42
N ARG A 254 15.04 -2.53 -16.71
CA ARG A 254 16.12 -3.40 -17.21
C ARG A 254 16.57 -4.41 -16.14
N GLY A 255 17.24 -5.48 -16.58
CA GLY A 255 17.84 -6.47 -15.69
C GLY A 255 16.82 -7.06 -14.69
N GLU A 256 17.13 -6.97 -13.41
CA GLU A 256 16.28 -7.51 -12.32
C GLU A 256 14.96 -6.77 -12.17
N VAL A 257 14.97 -5.45 -12.30
CA VAL A 257 13.74 -4.63 -12.23
C VAL A 257 12.76 -5.06 -13.31
N ARG A 258 13.22 -5.23 -14.56
CA ARG A 258 12.36 -5.71 -15.66
C ARG A 258 11.76 -7.06 -15.34
N ARG A 259 12.58 -8.03 -14.88
CA ARG A 259 12.08 -9.37 -14.51
C ARG A 259 11.02 -9.30 -13.40
N ALA A 260 11.27 -8.54 -12.34
CA ALA A 260 10.33 -8.36 -11.24
C ALA A 260 9.04 -7.64 -11.69
N ALA A 261 9.16 -6.61 -12.53
CA ALA A 261 8.02 -5.89 -13.08
C ALA A 261 7.15 -6.78 -13.98
N HIS A 262 7.74 -7.64 -14.82
CA HIS A 262 6.97 -8.57 -15.66
C HIS A 262 6.23 -9.61 -14.81
N ILE A 263 6.80 -10.08 -13.69
CA ILE A 263 6.08 -10.93 -12.74
C ILE A 263 4.91 -10.15 -12.12
N TRP A 264 5.12 -8.92 -11.70
CA TRP A 264 4.07 -8.08 -11.10
C TRP A 264 2.93 -7.78 -12.09
N MET A 265 3.26 -7.41 -13.33
CA MET A 265 2.31 -7.24 -14.44
C MET A 265 1.51 -8.52 -14.72
N LEU A 266 2.21 -9.69 -14.76
CA LEU A 266 1.57 -10.99 -14.97
C LEU A 266 0.58 -11.30 -13.84
N MET A 267 0.96 -11.10 -12.59
CA MET A 267 0.09 -11.30 -11.44
C MET A 267 -1.13 -10.38 -11.48
N ALA A 268 -0.96 -9.11 -11.85
CA ALA A 268 -2.06 -8.16 -11.95
C ALA A 268 -3.07 -8.55 -13.04
N LYS A 269 -2.60 -8.98 -14.22
CA LYS A 269 -3.52 -9.36 -15.30
C LYS A 269 -4.18 -10.72 -15.09
N ASN A 270 -3.57 -11.63 -14.30
CA ASN A 270 -4.15 -12.93 -14.01
C ASN A 270 -5.48 -12.84 -13.26
N ASP A 271 -5.68 -11.81 -12.45
CA ASP A 271 -6.95 -11.56 -11.77
C ASP A 271 -8.09 -11.29 -12.76
N LEU A 272 -7.78 -10.79 -13.96
CA LEU A 272 -8.78 -10.58 -15.00
C LEU A 272 -9.44 -11.89 -15.45
N ILE A 273 -8.72 -13.02 -15.45
CA ILE A 273 -9.25 -14.33 -15.84
C ILE A 273 -10.25 -14.86 -14.82
N ALA A 274 -9.99 -14.58 -13.52
CA ALA A 274 -10.85 -15.06 -12.43
C ALA A 274 -12.23 -14.39 -12.43
N ALA A 275 -12.36 -13.22 -13.05
CA ALA A 275 -13.58 -12.41 -13.00
C ALA A 275 -14.69 -12.94 -13.93
N ASP A 276 -14.40 -13.31 -15.18
CA ASP A 276 -15.31 -13.94 -16.14
C ASP A 276 -14.63 -14.31 -17.48
N ASP A 277 -15.32 -15.08 -18.34
CA ASP A 277 -14.79 -15.47 -19.67
C ASP A 277 -14.66 -14.29 -20.67
N TYR A 278 -15.36 -13.17 -20.44
CA TYR A 278 -15.20 -11.94 -21.23
C TYR A 278 -13.80 -11.32 -21.05
N SER A 279 -13.15 -11.65 -19.97
CA SER A 279 -11.84 -11.14 -19.60
C SER A 279 -10.67 -11.78 -20.35
N LEU A 280 -10.83 -12.91 -21.04
CA LEU A 280 -9.76 -13.58 -21.78
C LEU A 280 -9.15 -12.68 -22.87
N LYS A 281 -10.00 -12.00 -23.66
CA LYS A 281 -9.52 -11.04 -24.66
C LYS A 281 -8.76 -9.89 -24.05
N ARG A 282 -9.23 -9.42 -22.90
CA ARG A 282 -8.59 -8.33 -22.16
C ARG A 282 -7.26 -8.78 -21.57
N TRP A 283 -7.19 -10.00 -21.02
CA TRP A 283 -5.94 -10.58 -20.54
C TRP A 283 -4.88 -10.61 -21.63
N MET A 284 -5.22 -11.06 -22.85
CA MET A 284 -4.29 -11.17 -23.98
C MET A 284 -3.70 -9.83 -24.47
N VAL A 285 -4.40 -8.70 -24.21
CA VAL A 285 -3.92 -7.37 -24.63
C VAL A 285 -3.33 -6.55 -23.49
N THR A 286 -3.55 -6.98 -22.22
CA THR A 286 -3.00 -6.30 -21.04
C THR A 286 -1.59 -6.84 -20.80
N PHE A 287 -0.59 -5.97 -20.81
CA PHE A 287 0.80 -6.33 -20.54
C PHE A 287 1.27 -7.58 -21.32
N PRO A 288 1.22 -7.59 -22.67
CA PRO A 288 1.62 -8.76 -23.46
C PRO A 288 3.11 -9.12 -23.23
N GLU A 289 3.96 -8.14 -22.92
CA GLU A 289 5.37 -8.32 -22.56
C GLU A 289 5.58 -9.15 -21.29
N ALA A 290 4.61 -9.14 -20.37
CA ALA A 290 4.67 -9.91 -19.14
C ALA A 290 4.50 -11.42 -19.33
N ASP A 291 4.07 -11.87 -20.51
CA ASP A 291 3.88 -13.28 -20.81
C ASP A 291 5.20 -14.07 -20.78
N GLU A 292 6.34 -13.41 -21.01
CA GLU A 292 7.66 -14.03 -20.84
C GLU A 292 7.91 -14.50 -19.39
N ALA A 293 7.21 -13.93 -18.41
CA ALA A 293 7.32 -14.33 -17.00
C ALA A 293 6.48 -15.56 -16.62
N ILE A 294 5.62 -16.11 -17.50
CA ILE A 294 4.71 -17.24 -17.20
C ILE A 294 5.49 -18.43 -16.59
N TRP A 295 6.63 -18.79 -17.18
CA TRP A 295 7.44 -19.91 -16.75
C TRP A 295 8.43 -19.58 -15.63
N HIS A 296 8.64 -18.31 -15.33
CA HIS A 296 9.56 -17.84 -14.30
C HIS A 296 8.87 -17.39 -13.00
N CYS A 297 7.52 -17.25 -13.00
CA CYS A 297 6.75 -16.85 -11.82
C CYS A 297 6.54 -18.04 -10.88
N GLY A 298 7.27 -18.08 -9.75
CA GLY A 298 7.15 -19.14 -8.73
C GLY A 298 5.78 -19.18 -8.01
N GLN A 299 4.99 -18.12 -8.12
CA GLN A 299 3.71 -17.97 -7.40
C GLN A 299 2.53 -18.65 -8.11
N ILE A 300 2.71 -19.20 -9.32
CA ILE A 300 1.66 -19.86 -10.10
C ILE A 300 1.94 -21.36 -10.28
N THR A 301 0.88 -22.17 -10.18
CA THR A 301 0.97 -23.62 -10.32
C THR A 301 1.28 -24.04 -11.76
N LEU A 302 1.83 -25.23 -11.95
CA LEU A 302 2.14 -25.77 -13.29
C LEU A 302 0.90 -25.79 -14.20
N ASN A 303 -0.25 -26.27 -13.69
CA ASN A 303 -1.49 -26.30 -14.47
C ASN A 303 -1.93 -24.90 -14.92
N PHE A 304 -1.76 -23.90 -14.05
CA PHE A 304 -2.12 -22.52 -14.40
C PHE A 304 -1.12 -21.91 -15.41
N ARG A 305 0.19 -22.24 -15.33
CA ARG A 305 1.17 -21.87 -16.36
C ARG A 305 0.78 -22.39 -17.74
N LEU A 306 0.36 -23.66 -17.82
CA LEU A 306 -0.11 -24.25 -19.07
C LEU A 306 -1.35 -23.51 -19.61
N LEU A 307 -2.34 -23.19 -18.75
CA LEU A 307 -3.52 -22.41 -19.16
C LEU A 307 -3.11 -21.03 -19.72
N LEU A 308 -2.21 -20.31 -19.05
CA LEU A 308 -1.72 -19.02 -19.51
C LEU A 308 -0.93 -19.14 -20.82
N THR A 309 -0.19 -20.24 -21.01
CA THR A 309 0.52 -20.51 -22.26
C THR A 309 -0.43 -20.67 -23.43
N TRP A 310 -1.56 -21.37 -23.26
CA TRP A 310 -2.60 -21.45 -24.31
C TRP A 310 -3.19 -20.08 -24.65
N LEU A 311 -3.41 -19.23 -23.64
CA LEU A 311 -3.88 -17.86 -23.87
C LEU A 311 -2.84 -17.00 -24.58
N HIS A 312 -1.57 -17.11 -24.21
CA HIS A 312 -0.47 -16.40 -24.89
C HIS A 312 -0.44 -16.71 -26.40
N TYR A 313 -0.55 -18.01 -26.76
CA TYR A 313 -0.61 -18.45 -28.15
C TYR A 313 -2.00 -18.32 -28.77
N ARG A 314 -2.97 -17.68 -28.10
CA ARG A 314 -4.36 -17.49 -28.54
C ARG A 314 -5.11 -18.81 -28.82
N CYS A 315 -4.68 -19.90 -28.24
CA CYS A 315 -5.30 -21.22 -28.36
C CYS A 315 -6.48 -21.38 -27.37
N ILE A 316 -7.53 -20.54 -27.54
CA ILE A 316 -8.67 -20.44 -26.61
C ILE A 316 -9.38 -21.79 -26.44
N GLY A 317 -9.52 -22.58 -27.52
CA GLY A 317 -10.11 -23.93 -27.43
C GLY A 317 -9.33 -24.87 -26.51
N LEU A 318 -8.01 -24.87 -26.54
CA LEU A 318 -7.17 -25.67 -25.64
C LEU A 318 -7.25 -25.15 -24.20
N TYR A 319 -7.34 -23.85 -24.00
CA TYR A 319 -7.58 -23.26 -22.68
C TYR A 319 -8.90 -23.77 -22.07
N HIS A 320 -10.01 -23.74 -22.80
CA HIS A 320 -11.29 -24.23 -22.30
C HIS A 320 -11.29 -25.74 -22.05
N LEU A 321 -10.66 -26.52 -22.94
CA LEU A 321 -10.53 -27.98 -22.76
C LEU A 321 -9.76 -28.30 -21.48
N GLN A 322 -8.62 -27.66 -21.25
CA GLN A 322 -7.81 -27.87 -20.04
C GLN A 322 -8.57 -27.43 -18.78
N LYS A 323 -9.28 -26.29 -18.81
CA LYS A 323 -10.12 -25.80 -17.70
C LYS A 323 -11.18 -26.85 -17.32
N LEU A 324 -11.86 -27.47 -18.30
CA LEU A 324 -12.81 -28.55 -18.08
C LEU A 324 -12.16 -29.78 -17.43
N LEU A 325 -10.99 -30.18 -17.90
CA LEU A 325 -10.28 -31.36 -17.40
C LEU A 325 -9.71 -31.18 -15.97
N THR A 326 -9.40 -29.95 -15.59
CA THR A 326 -8.79 -29.63 -14.26
C THR A 326 -9.81 -29.16 -13.22
N GLY A 327 -11.08 -29.02 -13.59
CA GLY A 327 -12.15 -28.60 -12.67
C GLY A 327 -12.01 -27.15 -12.13
N ARG A 328 -11.31 -26.28 -12.83
CA ARG A 328 -11.06 -24.90 -12.44
C ARG A 328 -11.71 -23.89 -13.39
#